data_13576362e3a7ab55b625de267e3c4e41
#
_entry.id   13576362e3a7ab55b625de267e3c4e41
#
_cell.length_a   1.000
_cell.length_b   1.000
_cell.length_c   1.000
_cell.angle_alpha   90.00
_cell.angle_beta   90.00
_cell.angle_gamma   90.00
#
_symmetry.space_group_name_H-M   'P 1'
#
loop_
_entity.id
_entity.type
_entity.pdbx_description
1 polymer ?
#
loop_
_entity_poly.entity_id
_entity_poly.type
_entity_poly.pdbx_seq_one_letter_code
_entity_poly.pdbx_strand_id
1 'polypeptide(L)'
;MINLGWLKIGKTEQLHREIATICEETGKPIKVILETSLLTDAEKKVAAEIAMDAGAAFLKTSTGWNGGATVKDVQFLKQITKERVGIKASGGIRTHEDAIDLIMAGATRLGTSRGIDLLHQRDRLDTEK
;
A
#
# COMPACT_ATOMS: atom_id res chain seq x y z
N MET A 1 -2.84 10.43 -1.56
CA MET A 1 -1.58 10.10 -2.25
C MET A 1 -0.54 11.12 -1.85
N ILE A 2 0.69 10.69 -1.67
CA ILE A 2 1.81 11.60 -1.36
C ILE A 2 2.04 12.62 -2.47
N ASN A 3 2.69 13.73 -2.12
CA ASN A 3 3.15 14.68 -3.12
C ASN A 3 4.37 14.12 -3.86
N LEU A 4 4.11 13.49 -5.02
CA LEU A 4 5.14 12.85 -5.83
C LEU A 4 6.19 13.87 -6.32
N GLY A 5 5.77 15.10 -6.63
CA GLY A 5 6.68 16.16 -7.05
C GLY A 5 7.73 16.46 -5.98
N TRP A 6 7.32 16.60 -4.73
CA TRP A 6 8.25 16.82 -3.62
C TRP A 6 9.19 15.64 -3.39
N LEU A 7 8.67 14.41 -3.49
CA LEU A 7 9.51 13.22 -3.37
C LEU A 7 10.59 13.18 -4.45
N LYS A 8 10.21 13.45 -5.71
CA LYS A 8 11.12 13.41 -6.87
C LYS A 8 12.26 14.43 -6.80
N ILE A 9 12.02 15.58 -6.18
CA ILE A 9 13.03 16.64 -6.05
C ILE A 9 13.68 16.69 -4.66
N GLY A 10 13.45 15.68 -3.82
CA GLY A 10 14.09 15.54 -2.52
C GLY A 10 13.58 16.46 -1.42
N LYS A 11 12.38 17.04 -1.57
CA LYS A 11 11.74 17.86 -0.52
C LYS A 11 11.10 16.98 0.58
N THR A 12 11.93 16.22 1.27
CA THR A 12 11.51 15.21 2.24
C THR A 12 10.89 15.80 3.51
N GLU A 13 11.39 16.95 3.98
CA GLU A 13 10.81 17.64 5.14
C GLU A 13 9.39 18.13 4.90
N GLN A 14 9.14 18.71 3.73
CA GLN A 14 7.80 19.17 3.35
C GLN A 14 6.83 17.99 3.25
N LEU A 15 7.28 16.88 2.65
CA LEU A 15 6.47 15.68 2.54
C LEU A 15 6.14 15.08 3.92
N HIS A 16 7.12 15.00 4.80
CA HIS A 16 6.92 14.54 6.18
C HIS A 16 5.92 15.45 6.90
N ARG A 17 6.10 16.75 6.85
CA ARG A 17 5.25 17.74 7.54
C ARG A 17 3.79 17.64 7.06
N GLU A 18 3.55 17.49 5.76
CA GLU A 18 2.20 17.33 5.21
C GLU A 18 1.50 16.09 5.79
N ILE A 19 2.18 14.94 5.79
CA ILE A 19 1.63 13.70 6.31
C ILE A 19 1.41 13.79 7.82
N ALA A 20 2.40 14.29 8.57
CA ALA A 20 2.31 14.44 10.01
C ALA A 20 1.15 15.35 10.43
N THR A 21 0.97 16.46 9.74
CA THR A 21 -0.15 17.39 9.99
C THR A 21 -1.50 16.70 9.81
N ILE A 22 -1.67 15.91 8.74
CA ILE A 22 -2.91 15.17 8.50
C ILE A 22 -3.14 14.14 9.62
N CYS A 23 -2.12 13.40 10.02
CA CYS A 23 -2.21 12.42 11.09
C CYS A 23 -2.60 13.08 12.44
N GLU A 24 -1.96 14.17 12.79
CA GLU A 24 -2.18 14.88 14.05
C GLU A 24 -3.55 15.54 14.11
N GLU A 25 -3.93 16.29 13.07
CA GLU A 25 -5.18 17.04 13.06
C GLU A 25 -6.42 16.16 12.97
N THR A 26 -6.34 15.04 12.26
CA THR A 26 -7.48 14.12 12.15
C THR A 26 -7.62 13.20 13.35
N GLY A 27 -6.52 12.82 14.00
CA GLY A 27 -6.51 11.80 15.04
C GLY A 27 -7.02 10.43 14.57
N LYS A 28 -7.03 10.18 13.26
CA LYS A 28 -7.57 8.96 12.64
C LYS A 28 -6.46 8.14 12.00
N PRO A 29 -6.67 6.81 11.84
CA PRO A 29 -5.76 5.98 11.08
C PRO A 29 -5.65 6.47 9.63
N ILE A 30 -4.47 6.92 9.23
CA ILE A 30 -4.20 7.42 7.87
C ILE A 30 -3.54 6.34 7.04
N LYS A 31 -4.07 6.13 5.83
CA LYS A 31 -3.45 5.30 4.79
C LYS A 31 -2.76 6.21 3.79
N VAL A 32 -1.44 6.11 3.72
CA VAL A 32 -0.63 6.90 2.78
C VAL A 32 -0.45 6.13 1.48
N ILE A 33 -0.95 6.67 0.38
CA ILE A 33 -0.80 6.07 -0.95
C ILE A 33 0.53 6.49 -1.52
N LEU A 34 1.39 5.51 -1.80
CA LEU A 34 2.73 5.73 -2.35
C LEU A 34 2.74 5.84 -3.88
N GLU A 35 1.81 5.18 -4.57
CA GLU A 35 1.78 5.02 -6.03
C GLU A 35 3.07 4.33 -6.53
N THR A 36 3.31 3.14 -6.03
CA THR A 36 4.57 2.39 -6.21
C THR A 36 5.01 2.20 -7.65
N SER A 37 4.05 2.09 -8.59
CA SER A 37 4.36 1.94 -10.01
C SER A 37 5.09 3.14 -10.63
N LEU A 38 5.02 4.31 -10.01
CA LEU A 38 5.70 5.53 -10.46
C LEU A 38 7.03 5.81 -9.74
N LEU A 39 7.45 4.90 -8.85
CA LEU A 39 8.60 5.08 -7.98
C LEU A 39 9.71 4.07 -8.29
N THR A 40 10.96 4.52 -8.20
CA THR A 40 12.12 3.63 -8.09
C THR A 40 12.13 2.95 -6.73
N ASP A 41 12.91 1.88 -6.56
CA ASP A 41 13.02 1.20 -5.27
C ASP A 41 13.59 2.13 -4.18
N ALA A 42 14.55 3.00 -4.54
CA ALA A 42 15.06 4.01 -3.62
C ALA A 42 13.97 5.00 -3.18
N GLU A 43 13.15 5.47 -4.10
CA GLU A 43 12.04 6.38 -3.82
C GLU A 43 10.96 5.71 -2.97
N LYS A 44 10.62 4.44 -3.23
CA LYS A 44 9.69 3.66 -2.42
C LYS A 44 10.16 3.57 -0.97
N LYS A 45 11.46 3.30 -0.77
CA LYS A 45 12.05 3.22 0.56
C LYS A 45 11.93 4.55 1.29
N VAL A 46 12.35 5.64 0.69
CA VAL A 46 12.28 6.99 1.27
C VAL A 46 10.84 7.36 1.60
N ALA A 47 9.92 7.16 0.67
CA ALA A 47 8.51 7.49 0.88
C ALA A 47 7.88 6.66 2.01
N ALA A 48 8.19 5.37 2.08
CA ALA A 48 7.69 4.49 3.14
C ALA A 48 8.22 4.90 4.51
N GLU A 49 9.51 5.18 4.63
CA GLU A 49 10.14 5.62 5.88
C GLU A 49 9.56 6.95 6.36
N ILE A 50 9.40 7.93 5.46
CA ILE A 50 8.78 9.22 5.78
C ILE A 50 7.33 9.03 6.26
N ALA A 51 6.55 8.24 5.56
CA ALA A 51 5.15 8.01 5.93
C ALA A 51 5.01 7.35 7.29
N MET A 52 5.84 6.35 7.60
CA MET A 52 5.86 5.71 8.93
C MET A 52 6.27 6.68 10.03
N ASP A 53 7.33 7.44 9.81
CA ASP A 53 7.83 8.41 10.79
C ASP A 53 6.83 9.54 11.04
N ALA A 54 6.08 9.93 10.02
CA ALA A 54 5.03 10.93 10.12
C ALA A 54 3.72 10.43 10.78
N GLY A 55 3.62 9.16 11.12
CA GLY A 55 2.49 8.60 11.87
C GLY A 55 1.45 7.85 11.03
N ALA A 56 1.73 7.49 9.79
CA ALA A 56 0.82 6.67 8.99
C ALA A 56 0.52 5.32 9.64
N ALA A 57 -0.74 4.90 9.61
CA ALA A 57 -1.16 3.58 10.09
C ALA A 57 -0.99 2.50 9.01
N PHE A 58 -1.09 2.88 7.75
CA PHE A 58 -0.97 2.00 6.60
C PHE A 58 -0.20 2.66 5.47
N LEU A 59 0.59 1.86 4.76
CA LEU A 59 1.06 2.19 3.42
C LEU A 59 0.12 1.53 2.40
N LYS A 60 -0.38 2.30 1.45
CA LYS A 60 -1.19 1.80 0.35
C LYS A 60 -0.38 1.86 -0.94
N THR A 61 -0.35 0.76 -1.68
CA THR A 61 0.50 0.66 -2.88
C THR A 61 0.09 1.63 -3.99
N SER A 62 -1.20 1.70 -4.30
CA SER A 62 -1.66 2.29 -5.57
C SER A 62 -3.05 2.91 -5.46
N THR A 63 -3.30 3.89 -6.31
CA THR A 63 -4.67 4.36 -6.61
C THR A 63 -5.40 3.37 -7.53
N GLY A 64 -4.67 2.67 -8.38
CA GLY A 64 -5.18 1.85 -9.46
C GLY A 64 -5.16 2.52 -10.85
N TRP A 65 -4.89 3.83 -10.91
CA TRP A 65 -4.90 4.59 -12.17
C TRP A 65 -3.59 4.50 -12.95
N ASN A 66 -2.47 4.32 -12.25
CA ASN A 66 -1.13 4.26 -12.84
C ASN A 66 -0.50 2.87 -12.70
N GLY A 67 -1.30 1.84 -12.56
CA GLY A 67 -0.88 0.48 -12.27
C GLY A 67 -1.44 -0.01 -10.95
N GLY A 68 -1.22 -1.29 -10.66
CA GLY A 68 -1.76 -1.97 -9.50
C GLY A 68 -0.68 -2.49 -8.55
N ALA A 69 -1.14 -3.16 -7.50
CA ALA A 69 -0.27 -3.84 -6.55
C ALA A 69 0.47 -4.98 -7.22
N THR A 70 1.74 -5.15 -6.86
CA THR A 70 2.56 -6.30 -7.24
C THR A 70 3.05 -7.03 -5.99
N VAL A 71 3.24 -8.33 -6.10
CA VAL A 71 3.85 -9.16 -5.04
C VAL A 71 5.22 -8.59 -4.65
N LYS A 72 6.02 -8.23 -5.64
CA LYS A 72 7.35 -7.66 -5.44
C LYS A 72 7.31 -6.37 -4.59
N ASP A 73 6.41 -5.46 -4.90
CA ASP A 73 6.28 -4.20 -4.16
C ASP A 73 5.81 -4.45 -2.71
N VAL A 74 4.85 -5.34 -2.52
CA VAL A 74 4.36 -5.68 -1.18
C VAL A 74 5.46 -6.33 -0.34
N GLN A 75 6.23 -7.26 -0.90
CA GLN A 75 7.38 -7.86 -0.23
C GLN A 75 8.42 -6.81 0.14
N PHE A 76 8.72 -5.90 -0.77
CA PHE A 76 9.66 -4.81 -0.53
C PHE A 76 9.19 -3.89 0.61
N LEU A 77 7.93 -3.49 0.59
CA LEU A 77 7.35 -2.69 1.67
C LEU A 77 7.35 -3.44 3.01
N LYS A 78 7.07 -4.74 3.01
CA LYS A 78 7.13 -5.56 4.23
C LYS A 78 8.54 -5.53 4.85
N GLN A 79 9.57 -5.64 4.04
CA GLN A 79 10.96 -5.56 4.52
C GLN A 79 11.28 -4.21 5.16
N ILE A 80 10.76 -3.12 4.60
CA ILE A 80 10.96 -1.77 5.12
C ILE A 80 10.16 -1.53 6.38
N THR A 81 8.89 -1.90 6.37
CA THR A 81 7.98 -1.62 7.50
C THR A 81 8.27 -2.47 8.72
N LYS A 82 8.78 -3.68 8.53
CA LYS A 82 9.00 -4.66 9.62
C LYS A 82 7.77 -4.80 10.52
N GLU A 83 6.60 -4.84 9.88
CA GLU A 83 5.29 -4.97 10.52
C GLU A 83 4.89 -3.82 11.47
N ARG A 84 5.62 -2.70 11.47
CA ARG A 84 5.29 -1.53 12.30
C ARG A 84 4.01 -0.82 11.83
N VAL A 85 3.68 -0.91 10.56
CA VAL A 85 2.45 -0.39 9.95
C VAL A 85 1.86 -1.42 9.01
N GLY A 86 0.56 -1.33 8.75
CA GLY A 86 -0.11 -2.22 7.80
C GLY A 86 0.22 -1.87 6.35
N ILE A 87 0.04 -2.84 5.46
CA ILE A 87 0.19 -2.65 4.02
C ILE A 87 -1.15 -2.94 3.37
N LYS A 88 -1.69 -1.96 2.64
CA LYS A 88 -2.87 -2.14 1.80
C LYS A 88 -2.44 -2.30 0.34
N ALA A 89 -2.61 -3.49 -0.21
CA ALA A 89 -2.42 -3.75 -1.63
C ALA A 89 -3.71 -3.41 -2.39
N SER A 90 -3.61 -2.62 -3.44
CA SER A 90 -4.76 -2.18 -4.23
C SER A 90 -4.43 -1.99 -5.71
N GLY A 91 -5.45 -2.14 -6.54
CA GLY A 91 -5.34 -2.05 -8.00
C GLY A 91 -4.96 -3.38 -8.65
N GLY A 92 -5.74 -3.79 -9.64
CA GLY A 92 -5.47 -4.98 -10.44
C GLY A 92 -5.78 -6.33 -9.79
N ILE A 93 -6.35 -6.37 -8.59
CA ILE A 93 -6.68 -7.62 -7.89
C ILE A 93 -8.00 -8.16 -8.42
N ARG A 94 -7.96 -9.24 -9.20
CA ARG A 94 -9.11 -9.76 -9.94
C ARG A 94 -9.45 -11.20 -9.61
N THR A 95 -8.49 -11.98 -9.13
CA THR A 95 -8.65 -13.40 -8.83
C THR A 95 -8.35 -13.69 -7.37
N HIS A 96 -8.89 -14.80 -6.88
CA HIS A 96 -8.58 -15.29 -5.53
C HIS A 96 -7.08 -15.58 -5.38
N GLU A 97 -6.42 -16.10 -6.41
CA GLU A 97 -4.98 -16.36 -6.44
C GLU A 97 -4.18 -15.06 -6.26
N ASP A 98 -4.50 -14.00 -7.05
CA ASP A 98 -3.86 -12.69 -6.88
C ASP A 98 -3.98 -12.19 -5.43
N ALA A 99 -5.15 -12.35 -4.83
CA ALA A 99 -5.41 -11.91 -3.46
C ALA A 99 -4.56 -12.69 -2.46
N ILE A 100 -4.48 -14.01 -2.58
CA ILE A 100 -3.66 -14.86 -1.71
C ILE A 100 -2.17 -14.52 -1.85
N ASP A 101 -1.68 -14.36 -3.06
CA ASP A 101 -0.26 -14.03 -3.31
C ASP A 101 0.12 -12.71 -2.64
N LEU A 102 -0.74 -11.69 -2.71
CA LEU A 102 -0.50 -10.42 -2.05
C LEU A 102 -0.55 -10.52 -0.52
N ILE A 103 -1.46 -11.31 0.04
CA ILE A 103 -1.52 -11.58 1.48
C ILE A 103 -0.24 -12.31 1.93
N MET A 104 0.17 -13.34 1.23
CA MET A 104 1.39 -14.08 1.53
C MET A 104 2.65 -13.20 1.40
N ALA A 105 2.63 -12.23 0.49
CA ALA A 105 3.69 -11.24 0.36
C ALA A 105 3.78 -10.27 1.54
N GLY A 106 2.69 -10.08 2.28
CA GLY A 106 2.67 -9.22 3.47
C GLY A 106 1.54 -8.18 3.53
N ALA A 107 0.62 -8.17 2.56
CA ALA A 107 -0.53 -7.29 2.63
C ALA A 107 -1.46 -7.69 3.79
N THR A 108 -1.88 -6.70 4.57
CA THR A 108 -2.83 -6.87 5.67
C THR A 108 -4.25 -6.41 5.29
N ARG A 109 -4.36 -5.66 4.20
CA ARG A 109 -5.62 -5.25 3.58
C ARG A 109 -5.51 -5.32 2.06
N LEU A 110 -6.64 -5.62 1.42
CA LEU A 110 -6.79 -5.60 -0.03
C LEU A 110 -7.82 -4.54 -0.42
N GLY A 111 -7.54 -3.83 -1.51
CA GLY A 111 -8.48 -2.90 -2.14
C GLY A 111 -8.80 -3.41 -3.54
N THR A 112 -10.05 -3.78 -3.77
CA THR A 112 -10.51 -4.31 -5.06
C THR A 112 -11.95 -3.91 -5.33
N SER A 113 -12.29 -3.74 -6.60
CA SER A 113 -13.66 -3.59 -7.06
C SER A 113 -14.39 -4.93 -7.26
N ARG A 114 -13.68 -6.05 -7.06
CA ARG A 114 -14.18 -7.41 -7.29
C ARG A 114 -14.29 -8.24 -6.01
N GLY A 115 -14.55 -7.60 -4.87
CA GLY A 115 -14.60 -8.28 -3.57
C GLY A 115 -15.59 -9.44 -3.54
N ILE A 116 -16.77 -9.28 -4.11
CA ILE A 116 -17.80 -10.32 -4.18
C ILE A 116 -17.31 -11.52 -5.01
N ASP A 117 -16.72 -11.25 -6.18
CA ASP A 117 -16.21 -12.31 -7.04
C ASP A 117 -15.09 -13.11 -6.37
N LEU A 118 -14.20 -12.43 -5.65
CA LEU A 118 -13.12 -13.07 -4.91
C LEU A 118 -13.65 -13.99 -3.79
N LEU A 119 -14.67 -13.56 -3.07
CA LEU A 119 -15.30 -14.37 -2.02
C LEU A 119 -15.99 -15.60 -2.62
N HIS A 120 -16.71 -15.47 -3.73
CA HIS A 120 -17.31 -16.59 -4.42
C HIS A 120 -16.28 -17.59 -4.95
N GLN A 121 -15.13 -17.13 -5.44
CA GLN A 121 -14.05 -18.02 -5.87
C GLN A 121 -13.48 -18.80 -4.68
N ARG A 122 -13.27 -18.16 -3.54
CA ARG A 122 -12.85 -18.83 -2.30
C ARG A 122 -13.83 -19.93 -1.92
N ASP A 123 -15.11 -19.62 -1.85
CA ASP A 123 -16.14 -20.54 -1.39
C ASP A 123 -16.25 -21.78 -2.32
N ARG A 124 -16.04 -21.64 -3.62
CA ARG A 124 -15.97 -22.78 -4.56
C ARG A 124 -14.78 -23.69 -4.26
N LEU A 125 -13.60 -23.12 -4.03
CA LEU A 125 -12.40 -23.89 -3.71
C LEU A 125 -12.55 -24.68 -2.41
N ASP A 126 -13.26 -24.14 -1.43
CA ASP A 126 -13.52 -24.83 -0.16
C ASP A 126 -14.54 -25.96 -0.29
N THR A 127 -15.47 -25.89 -1.27
CA THR A 127 -16.46 -26.95 -1.52
C THR A 127 -15.91 -28.09 -2.36
N GLU A 128 -14.82 -27.90 -3.11
CA GLU A 128 -14.16 -28.92 -3.94
C GLU A 128 -13.12 -29.75 -3.15
N LYS A 129 -12.88 -29.44 -1.89
CA LYS A 129 -12.04 -30.19 -0.98
C LYS A 129 -12.84 -31.20 -0.19
#